data_857007172afba42b0cafca85c88b8700
#
_entry.id   857007172afba42b0cafca85c88b8700
#
_cell.length_a   1.000
_cell.length_b   1.000
_cell.length_c   1.000
_cell.angle_alpha   90.00
_cell.angle_beta   90.00
_cell.angle_gamma   90.00
#
_symmetry.space_group_name_H-M   'P 1'
#
loop_
_entity.id
_entity.type
_entity.pdbx_description
1 polymer ?
#
loop_
_entity_poly.entity_id
_entity_poly.type
_entity_poly.pdbx_seq_one_letter_code
_entity_poly.pdbx_strand_id
1 'polypeptide(L)'
;MANNRYDMGQPRAPATAAETRFVVVSLRKHESRGPAVWRHGRVSGIVMQQQKRDREVEFVNLYAKLTEREAAGRPIRIGLIGAGKFGTMFLTQVRRTTGMHLVGLADLDVARAKSQLTSAGWDAAQFSAGSLDDALKGRTSFVTDDADALIACAGIDVIVEATGDPKNGIRFALAAIEHGKHIVMVNVEADALAGPLLARKARAAGVVYSLAWGDQPALICEQVDWARACGFKVISAGKGTRYHPTYHRSNPDTVWEILDKYLKIDDRKSINPKMFNSFIDGTKSGIEMTAVCNATGLVPQTNGLGFPPASRFELADICKPTSDGGALEMTGVTEVVSSVDCDERDVPHHLAMGTFVVFEGESAYARQCFREYHLMPDRSGRYAALYRPTHMIGLELGISIASVALRGEPTGMPTGFHSDVVATAKRELKAGEMLDGEGGFCVWGKQMPAQASLDAGCLPLGLAHQVRLRSDIAEGAVLRWSDVDFDATDLAVRTRREMEAAFGRRNAAAEAS
;
A
#
# COMPACT_ATOMS: atom_id res chain seq x y z
N MET A 1 44.90 -35.79 7.15
CA MET A 1 44.55 -37.18 7.48
C MET A 1 43.29 -37.16 8.35
N ALA A 2 42.28 -37.81 7.91
CA ALA A 2 41.07 -38.36 8.49
C ALA A 2 39.81 -37.97 7.69
N ASN A 3 39.48 -38.88 6.78
CA ASN A 3 38.19 -38.95 6.08
C ASN A 3 37.08 -39.34 7.07
N ASN A 4 35.97 -38.66 7.03
CA ASN A 4 34.69 -39.20 7.52
C ASN A 4 33.66 -39.13 6.39
N ARG A 5 33.37 -40.29 5.80
CA ARG A 5 32.28 -40.53 4.86
C ARG A 5 30.99 -40.69 5.67
N TYR A 6 29.99 -39.91 5.35
CA TYR A 6 28.61 -40.18 5.79
C TYR A 6 27.93 -41.09 4.76
N ASP A 7 27.49 -42.23 5.26
CA ASP A 7 26.77 -43.29 4.57
C ASP A 7 25.33 -42.88 4.31
N MET A 8 24.90 -42.91 3.05
CA MET A 8 23.55 -42.61 2.61
C MET A 8 22.70 -43.89 2.61
N GLY A 9 21.99 -44.14 3.69
CA GLY A 9 21.03 -45.24 3.79
C GLY A 9 19.82 -45.03 2.85
N GLN A 10 19.50 -46.08 2.08
CA GLN A 10 18.35 -46.12 1.16
C GLN A 10 17.01 -46.08 1.89
N PRO A 11 15.92 -45.53 1.24
CA PRO A 11 14.61 -45.40 1.86
C PRO A 11 13.87 -46.74 1.92
N ARG A 12 13.27 -47.03 3.08
CA ARG A 12 12.33 -48.13 3.30
C ARG A 12 10.95 -47.75 2.78
N ALA A 13 10.28 -48.72 2.17
CA ALA A 13 8.90 -48.62 1.65
C ALA A 13 7.83 -48.34 2.74
N PRO A 14 6.68 -47.76 2.38
CA PRO A 14 5.67 -47.33 3.34
C PRO A 14 4.83 -48.49 3.87
N ALA A 15 4.53 -48.45 5.17
CA ALA A 15 3.60 -49.32 5.84
C ALA A 15 2.15 -48.93 5.54
N THR A 16 1.33 -49.94 5.46
CA THR A 16 -0.08 -50.02 5.12
C THR A 16 -1.01 -49.10 5.96
N ALA A 17 -2.06 -48.65 5.29
CA ALA A 17 -3.16 -47.81 5.80
C ALA A 17 -3.81 -48.36 7.09
N ALA A 18 -3.90 -47.48 8.08
CA ALA A 18 -4.80 -47.68 9.24
C ALA A 18 -6.10 -46.93 9.01
N GLU A 19 -7.20 -47.67 9.05
CA GLU A 19 -8.57 -47.18 8.93
C GLU A 19 -8.91 -46.21 10.07
N THR A 20 -9.27 -44.98 9.76
CA THR A 20 -9.81 -44.02 10.71
C THR A 20 -11.33 -44.23 10.80
N ARG A 21 -11.79 -44.88 11.90
CA ARG A 21 -13.20 -44.99 12.21
C ARG A 21 -13.76 -43.66 12.70
N PHE A 22 -14.70 -43.10 11.96
CA PHE A 22 -15.52 -41.98 12.43
C PHE A 22 -16.53 -42.50 13.46
N VAL A 23 -16.53 -41.92 14.67
CA VAL A 23 -17.57 -42.15 15.68
C VAL A 23 -18.73 -41.22 15.37
N VAL A 24 -19.85 -41.78 14.90
CA VAL A 24 -21.13 -41.09 14.76
C VAL A 24 -21.82 -41.13 16.10
N VAL A 25 -21.96 -39.99 16.77
CA VAL A 25 -22.79 -39.85 17.98
C VAL A 25 -24.25 -39.69 17.55
N SER A 26 -25.04 -40.75 17.73
CA SER A 26 -26.47 -40.73 17.54
C SER A 26 -27.16 -40.14 18.76
N LEU A 27 -27.79 -39.00 18.64
CA LEU A 27 -28.69 -38.44 19.64
C LEU A 27 -30.06 -39.15 19.54
N ARG A 28 -30.39 -40.01 20.51
CA ARG A 28 -31.71 -40.61 20.67
C ARG A 28 -32.69 -39.54 21.12
N LYS A 29 -33.80 -39.43 20.40
CA LYS A 29 -35.00 -38.70 20.80
C LYS A 29 -35.71 -39.47 21.92
N HIS A 30 -36.04 -38.78 23.00
CA HIS A 30 -37.02 -39.27 23.98
C HIS A 30 -38.43 -38.87 23.52
N GLU A 31 -39.27 -39.86 23.28
CA GLU A 31 -40.71 -39.68 23.12
C GLU A 31 -41.39 -39.78 24.48
N SER A 32 -42.34 -38.90 24.77
CA SER A 32 -43.41 -39.14 25.74
C SER A 32 -44.70 -38.42 25.37
N ARG A 33 -45.63 -39.17 24.89
CA ARG A 33 -47.08 -39.29 25.12
C ARG A 33 -47.94 -38.03 25.28
N GLY A 34 -49.01 -38.00 24.44
CA GLY A 34 -50.38 -37.70 24.80
C GLY A 34 -51.15 -36.88 23.74
N PRO A 35 -52.39 -37.28 23.35
CA PRO A 35 -53.09 -36.70 22.21
C PRO A 35 -53.95 -35.49 22.62
N ALA A 36 -53.86 -34.41 21.88
CA ALA A 36 -54.79 -33.29 21.88
C ALA A 36 -55.49 -33.19 20.52
N VAL A 37 -56.78 -33.44 20.55
CA VAL A 37 -57.73 -33.30 19.45
C VAL A 37 -57.91 -31.82 19.14
N TRP A 38 -57.63 -31.40 17.93
CA TRP A 38 -58.03 -30.08 17.43
C TRP A 38 -58.93 -30.21 16.20
N ARG A 39 -60.07 -29.53 16.29
CA ARG A 39 -61.14 -29.49 15.29
C ARG A 39 -60.72 -28.72 14.06
N HIS A 40 -61.22 -29.16 12.90
CA HIS A 40 -61.09 -28.50 11.62
C HIS A 40 -61.70 -27.08 11.61
N GLY A 41 -60.85 -26.08 11.44
CA GLY A 41 -61.25 -24.74 10.99
C GLY A 41 -60.67 -24.52 9.61
N ARG A 42 -61.53 -24.33 8.60
CA ARG A 42 -61.13 -23.89 7.25
C ARG A 42 -60.53 -22.50 7.36
N VAL A 43 -59.26 -22.34 7.00
CA VAL A 43 -58.68 -21.04 6.72
C VAL A 43 -58.20 -21.09 5.26
N SER A 44 -58.80 -20.17 4.51
CA SER A 44 -58.57 -19.91 3.08
C SER A 44 -57.11 -19.80 2.75
N GLY A 45 -56.70 -20.45 1.64
CA GLY A 45 -55.35 -20.48 1.16
C GLY A 45 -54.81 -19.09 0.79
N ILE A 46 -53.82 -18.63 1.57
CA ILE A 46 -52.78 -17.77 1.07
C ILE A 46 -51.64 -18.72 0.78
N VAL A 47 -51.51 -19.04 -0.51
CA VAL A 47 -50.29 -19.69 -1.03
C VAL A 47 -49.21 -18.64 -0.88
N MET A 48 -48.53 -18.64 0.25
CA MET A 48 -47.19 -18.05 0.32
C MET A 48 -46.29 -18.92 -0.58
N GLN A 49 -46.05 -18.46 -1.79
CA GLN A 49 -44.89 -18.89 -2.53
C GLN A 49 -43.66 -18.54 -1.70
N GLN A 50 -43.28 -19.47 -0.85
CA GLN A 50 -41.96 -19.50 -0.25
C GLN A 50 -41.01 -19.79 -1.40
N GLN A 51 -40.57 -18.71 -2.08
CA GLN A 51 -39.35 -18.77 -2.87
C GLN A 51 -38.29 -19.29 -1.91
N LYS A 52 -37.99 -20.57 -1.99
CA LYS A 52 -36.68 -21.09 -1.63
C LYS A 52 -35.70 -20.30 -2.47
N ARG A 53 -35.19 -19.20 -1.94
CA ARG A 53 -33.86 -18.76 -2.28
C ARG A 53 -32.98 -19.87 -1.74
N ASP A 54 -32.62 -20.78 -2.61
CA ASP A 54 -31.39 -21.53 -2.42
C ASP A 54 -30.33 -20.46 -2.22
N ARG A 55 -29.94 -20.19 -0.97
CA ARG A 55 -28.71 -19.50 -0.67
C ARG A 55 -27.65 -20.51 -1.08
N GLU A 56 -27.26 -20.45 -2.35
CA GLU A 56 -25.96 -20.94 -2.76
C GLU A 56 -24.99 -20.34 -1.76
N VAL A 57 -24.18 -21.19 -1.15
CA VAL A 57 -23.12 -20.74 -0.24
C VAL A 57 -22.24 -19.85 -1.08
N GLU A 58 -22.44 -18.53 -0.97
CA GLU A 58 -21.70 -17.53 -1.72
C GLU A 58 -20.24 -17.67 -1.29
N PHE A 59 -19.40 -18.19 -2.18
CA PHE A 59 -17.96 -18.30 -1.91
C PHE A 59 -17.39 -16.90 -1.68
N VAL A 60 -16.89 -16.65 -0.47
CA VAL A 60 -16.55 -15.30 0.02
C VAL A 60 -15.20 -14.80 -0.48
N ASN A 61 -14.39 -15.62 -1.20
CA ASN A 61 -13.07 -15.18 -1.64
C ASN A 61 -13.12 -14.37 -2.97
N LEU A 62 -12.14 -13.50 -3.16
CA LEU A 62 -12.07 -12.61 -4.32
C LEU A 62 -11.99 -13.39 -5.64
N TYR A 63 -11.27 -14.51 -5.67
CA TYR A 63 -11.11 -15.30 -6.89
C TYR A 63 -12.44 -15.90 -7.37
N ALA A 64 -13.26 -16.44 -6.46
CA ALA A 64 -14.58 -16.95 -6.82
C ALA A 64 -15.49 -15.84 -7.37
N LYS A 65 -15.51 -14.66 -6.73
CA LYS A 65 -16.28 -13.50 -7.19
C LYS A 65 -15.82 -13.01 -8.57
N LEU A 66 -14.52 -13.02 -8.85
CA LEU A 66 -13.98 -12.69 -10.15
C LEU A 66 -14.42 -13.71 -11.22
N THR A 67 -14.41 -15.01 -10.89
CA THR A 67 -14.87 -16.10 -11.78
C THR A 67 -16.36 -15.96 -12.09
N GLU A 68 -17.18 -15.63 -11.11
CA GLU A 68 -18.62 -15.36 -11.30
C GLU A 68 -18.85 -14.14 -12.22
N ARG A 69 -18.09 -13.08 -12.05
CA ARG A 69 -18.15 -11.89 -12.93
C ARG A 69 -17.79 -12.24 -14.37
N GLU A 70 -16.77 -13.09 -14.56
CA GLU A 70 -16.39 -13.57 -15.90
C GLU A 70 -17.49 -14.43 -16.52
N ALA A 71 -18.01 -15.41 -15.77
CA ALA A 71 -19.09 -16.29 -16.23
C ALA A 71 -20.37 -15.51 -16.58
N ALA A 72 -20.64 -14.43 -15.86
CA ALA A 72 -21.76 -13.53 -16.11
C ALA A 72 -21.53 -12.57 -17.31
N GLY A 73 -20.36 -12.60 -17.96
CA GLY A 73 -19.98 -11.67 -19.02
C GLY A 73 -19.85 -10.21 -18.55
N ARG A 74 -19.64 -9.97 -17.26
CA ARG A 74 -19.57 -8.65 -16.63
C ARG A 74 -18.26 -8.47 -15.85
N PRO A 75 -17.08 -8.55 -16.51
CA PRO A 75 -15.80 -8.32 -15.84
C PRO A 75 -15.74 -6.91 -15.24
N ILE A 76 -14.85 -6.71 -14.25
CA ILE A 76 -14.50 -5.39 -13.74
C ILE A 76 -13.79 -4.63 -14.86
N ARG A 77 -14.31 -3.45 -15.21
CA ARG A 77 -13.81 -2.61 -16.31
C ARG A 77 -12.87 -1.56 -15.75
N ILE A 78 -11.62 -1.56 -16.23
CA ILE A 78 -10.49 -0.83 -15.65
C ILE A 78 -9.98 0.20 -16.64
N GLY A 79 -9.76 1.42 -16.16
CA GLY A 79 -8.93 2.44 -16.81
C GLY A 79 -7.60 2.57 -16.09
N LEU A 80 -6.48 2.39 -16.79
CA LEU A 80 -5.13 2.61 -16.25
C LEU A 80 -4.57 3.93 -16.77
N ILE A 81 -4.05 4.76 -15.87
CA ILE A 81 -3.34 6.00 -16.21
C ILE A 81 -1.87 5.86 -15.80
N GLY A 82 -0.98 5.87 -16.81
CA GLY A 82 0.45 5.68 -16.64
C GLY A 82 0.93 4.27 -16.99
N ALA A 83 1.76 4.19 -18.05
CA ALA A 83 2.44 2.96 -18.51
C ALA A 83 3.93 2.96 -18.11
N GLY A 84 4.27 3.51 -16.93
CA GLY A 84 5.59 3.45 -16.34
C GLY A 84 5.94 2.05 -15.83
N LYS A 85 6.98 1.94 -15.00
CA LYS A 85 7.46 0.66 -14.45
C LYS A 85 6.32 -0.13 -13.75
N PHE A 86 5.58 0.53 -12.86
CA PHE A 86 4.51 -0.11 -12.08
C PHE A 86 3.27 -0.43 -12.92
N GLY A 87 2.86 0.48 -13.82
CA GLY A 87 1.79 0.22 -14.78
C GLY A 87 2.10 -1.01 -15.65
N THR A 88 3.34 -1.14 -16.14
CA THR A 88 3.79 -2.29 -16.93
C THR A 88 3.75 -3.59 -16.14
N MET A 89 4.11 -3.60 -14.84
CA MET A 89 3.96 -4.77 -13.98
C MET A 89 2.49 -5.19 -13.88
N PHE A 90 1.56 -4.24 -13.72
CA PHE A 90 0.13 -4.54 -13.71
C PHE A 90 -0.35 -5.09 -15.05
N LEU A 91 0.10 -4.52 -16.18
CA LEU A 91 -0.24 -5.01 -17.52
C LEU A 91 0.13 -6.47 -17.73
N THR A 92 1.22 -6.97 -17.13
CA THR A 92 1.60 -8.39 -17.25
C THR A 92 0.60 -9.34 -16.61
N GLN A 93 -0.12 -8.90 -15.57
CA GLN A 93 -1.05 -9.73 -14.81
C GLN A 93 -2.50 -9.54 -15.22
N VAL A 94 -2.96 -8.30 -15.45
CA VAL A 94 -4.38 -8.02 -15.71
C VAL A 94 -4.94 -8.79 -16.89
N ARG A 95 -4.16 -9.00 -17.94
CA ARG A 95 -4.55 -9.79 -19.11
C ARG A 95 -4.84 -11.28 -18.80
N ARG A 96 -4.32 -11.78 -17.68
CA ARG A 96 -4.49 -13.16 -17.19
C ARG A 96 -5.47 -13.26 -16.03
N THR A 97 -5.89 -12.14 -15.49
CA THR A 97 -6.77 -12.12 -14.32
C THR A 97 -8.22 -12.28 -14.77
N THR A 98 -8.78 -13.45 -14.48
CA THR A 98 -10.20 -13.75 -14.75
C THR A 98 -11.10 -12.68 -14.13
N GLY A 99 -12.14 -12.26 -14.85
CA GLY A 99 -13.11 -11.29 -14.37
C GLY A 99 -12.62 -9.83 -14.36
N MET A 100 -11.49 -9.54 -15.03
CA MET A 100 -10.98 -8.19 -15.24
C MET A 100 -10.85 -7.87 -16.74
N HIS A 101 -11.13 -6.63 -17.09
CA HIS A 101 -10.99 -6.11 -18.45
C HIS A 101 -10.35 -4.73 -18.42
N LEU A 102 -9.12 -4.61 -18.93
CA LEU A 102 -8.49 -3.32 -19.17
C LEU A 102 -9.17 -2.68 -20.40
N VAL A 103 -10.05 -1.72 -20.16
CA VAL A 103 -10.78 -1.02 -21.23
C VAL A 103 -9.90 0.02 -21.90
N GLY A 104 -9.12 0.75 -21.11
CA GLY A 104 -8.25 1.78 -21.64
C GLY A 104 -6.96 1.95 -20.85
N LEU A 105 -5.92 2.36 -21.59
CA LEU A 105 -4.63 2.75 -21.07
C LEU A 105 -4.31 4.17 -21.54
N ALA A 106 -4.17 5.11 -20.62
CA ALA A 106 -3.76 6.48 -20.93
C ALA A 106 -2.29 6.70 -20.52
N ASP A 107 -1.49 7.22 -21.45
CA ASP A 107 -0.12 7.64 -21.22
C ASP A 107 0.24 8.77 -22.20
N LEU A 108 1.01 9.75 -21.76
CA LEU A 108 1.45 10.86 -22.60
C LEU A 108 2.20 10.40 -23.86
N ASP A 109 2.89 9.27 -23.78
CA ASP A 109 3.57 8.62 -24.91
C ASP A 109 2.83 7.32 -25.29
N VAL A 110 1.87 7.45 -26.19
CA VAL A 110 1.06 6.33 -26.71
C VAL A 110 1.94 5.24 -27.38
N ALA A 111 3.01 5.63 -28.06
CA ALA A 111 3.91 4.67 -28.71
C ALA A 111 4.66 3.84 -27.67
N ARG A 112 5.17 4.47 -26.64
CA ARG A 112 5.80 3.81 -25.50
C ARG A 112 4.79 2.91 -24.77
N ALA A 113 3.56 3.37 -24.52
CA ALA A 113 2.52 2.59 -23.88
C ALA A 113 2.20 1.29 -24.66
N LYS A 114 2.10 1.37 -25.97
CA LYS A 114 1.92 0.18 -26.85
C LYS A 114 3.13 -0.75 -26.81
N SER A 115 4.35 -0.21 -26.75
CA SER A 115 5.56 -1.01 -26.57
C SER A 115 5.57 -1.74 -25.22
N GLN A 116 5.12 -1.09 -24.15
CA GLN A 116 5.00 -1.71 -22.82
C GLN A 116 3.95 -2.83 -22.81
N LEU A 117 2.81 -2.67 -23.47
CA LEU A 117 1.83 -3.75 -23.65
C LEU A 117 2.46 -4.96 -24.34
N THR A 118 3.17 -4.74 -25.44
CA THR A 118 3.88 -5.82 -26.16
C THR A 118 4.92 -6.49 -25.25
N SER A 119 5.72 -5.72 -24.52
CA SER A 119 6.71 -6.24 -23.56
C SER A 119 6.06 -7.02 -22.41
N ALA A 120 4.85 -6.64 -22.00
CA ALA A 120 4.03 -7.34 -21.01
C ALA A 120 3.35 -8.61 -21.59
N GLY A 121 3.60 -8.93 -22.86
CA GLY A 121 3.12 -10.12 -23.55
C GLY A 121 1.69 -10.02 -24.09
N TRP A 122 1.21 -8.81 -24.40
CA TRP A 122 -0.05 -8.60 -25.10
C TRP A 122 0.14 -8.74 -26.60
N ASP A 123 -0.80 -9.43 -27.26
CA ASP A 123 -0.87 -9.45 -28.71
C ASP A 123 -1.48 -8.13 -29.23
N ALA A 124 -1.04 -7.66 -30.40
CA ALA A 124 -1.52 -6.40 -30.99
C ALA A 124 -3.06 -6.35 -31.13
N ALA A 125 -3.69 -7.49 -31.40
CA ALA A 125 -5.15 -7.60 -31.48
C ALA A 125 -5.85 -7.26 -30.15
N GLN A 126 -5.21 -7.48 -29.00
CA GLN A 126 -5.80 -7.24 -27.68
C GLN A 126 -5.89 -5.74 -27.32
N PHE A 127 -5.09 -4.89 -27.99
CA PHE A 127 -5.13 -3.43 -27.81
C PHE A 127 -5.30 -2.68 -29.14
N SER A 128 -6.12 -3.25 -30.02
CA SER A 128 -6.41 -2.72 -31.37
C SER A 128 -7.66 -1.84 -31.44
N ALA A 129 -8.35 -1.59 -30.32
CA ALA A 129 -9.55 -0.76 -30.30
C ALA A 129 -9.27 0.65 -30.85
N GLY A 130 -10.18 1.17 -31.66
CA GLY A 130 -10.10 2.53 -32.20
C GLY A 130 -10.72 3.58 -31.27
N SER A 131 -11.48 3.14 -30.26
CA SER A 131 -12.14 4.00 -29.28
C SER A 131 -12.41 3.23 -27.97
N LEU A 132 -12.78 3.93 -26.89
CA LEU A 132 -13.23 3.32 -25.64
C LEU A 132 -14.50 2.49 -25.84
N ASP A 133 -15.41 2.94 -26.69
CA ASP A 133 -16.64 2.21 -27.02
C ASP A 133 -16.35 0.90 -27.75
N ASP A 134 -15.39 0.91 -28.67
CA ASP A 134 -14.95 -0.32 -29.37
C ASP A 134 -14.26 -1.28 -28.39
N ALA A 135 -13.45 -0.76 -27.47
CA ALA A 135 -12.81 -1.54 -26.43
C ALA A 135 -13.84 -2.25 -25.54
N LEU A 136 -14.87 -1.54 -25.11
CA LEU A 136 -15.95 -2.07 -24.28
C LEU A 136 -16.73 -3.18 -25.00
N LYS A 137 -17.06 -2.99 -26.28
CA LYS A 137 -17.82 -3.95 -27.10
C LYS A 137 -17.00 -5.17 -27.49
N GLY A 138 -15.74 -4.94 -27.89
CA GLY A 138 -14.84 -5.96 -28.41
C GLY A 138 -14.03 -6.73 -27.35
N ARG A 139 -14.13 -6.33 -26.07
CA ARG A 139 -13.24 -6.85 -25.00
C ARG A 139 -11.75 -6.72 -25.33
N THR A 140 -11.40 -5.64 -25.99
CA THR A 140 -10.03 -5.22 -26.30
C THR A 140 -9.67 -3.99 -25.47
N SER A 141 -8.47 -3.43 -25.64
CA SER A 141 -8.06 -2.22 -24.95
C SER A 141 -7.82 -1.07 -25.94
N PHE A 142 -8.19 0.14 -25.53
CA PHE A 142 -7.86 1.37 -26.24
C PHE A 142 -6.66 2.06 -25.59
N VAL A 143 -5.69 2.52 -26.39
CA VAL A 143 -4.51 3.25 -25.89
C VAL A 143 -4.61 4.69 -26.36
N THR A 144 -4.54 5.63 -25.42
CA THR A 144 -4.76 7.07 -25.65
C THR A 144 -3.78 7.93 -24.85
N ASP A 145 -3.63 9.19 -25.22
CA ASP A 145 -3.00 10.25 -24.41
C ASP A 145 -4.02 11.08 -23.62
N ASP A 146 -5.32 10.84 -23.82
CA ASP A 146 -6.41 11.55 -23.15
C ASP A 146 -6.91 10.77 -21.91
N ALA A 147 -6.29 11.09 -20.76
CA ALA A 147 -6.68 10.52 -19.48
C ALA A 147 -8.05 11.04 -19.00
N ASP A 148 -8.45 12.24 -19.38
CA ASP A 148 -9.73 12.82 -18.97
C ASP A 148 -10.89 12.13 -19.68
N ALA A 149 -10.76 11.85 -20.98
CA ALA A 149 -11.72 11.01 -21.72
C ALA A 149 -11.82 9.59 -21.13
N LEU A 150 -10.69 9.01 -20.70
CA LEU A 150 -10.68 7.70 -20.03
C LEU A 150 -11.46 7.74 -18.72
N ILE A 151 -11.23 8.73 -17.88
CA ILE A 151 -11.94 8.91 -16.59
C ILE A 151 -13.44 9.16 -16.82
N ALA A 152 -13.80 9.99 -17.80
CA ALA A 152 -15.19 10.34 -18.10
C ALA A 152 -15.98 9.16 -18.71
N CYS A 153 -15.32 8.11 -19.19
CA CYS A 153 -15.99 6.97 -19.84
C CYS A 153 -16.94 6.27 -18.85
N ALA A 154 -18.24 6.29 -19.15
CA ALA A 154 -19.28 5.70 -18.30
C ALA A 154 -19.11 4.17 -18.12
N GLY A 155 -18.45 3.52 -19.08
CA GLY A 155 -18.20 2.07 -19.09
C GLY A 155 -17.08 1.60 -18.16
N ILE A 156 -16.35 2.47 -17.47
CA ILE A 156 -15.24 2.11 -16.57
C ILE A 156 -15.75 2.08 -15.12
N ASP A 157 -15.38 1.05 -14.37
CA ASP A 157 -15.74 0.87 -12.96
C ASP A 157 -14.65 1.43 -12.03
N VAL A 158 -13.37 1.20 -12.35
CA VAL A 158 -12.21 1.53 -11.50
C VAL A 158 -11.14 2.25 -12.33
N ILE A 159 -10.67 3.37 -11.81
CA ILE A 159 -9.47 4.06 -12.32
C ILE A 159 -8.27 3.63 -11.47
N VAL A 160 -7.20 3.21 -12.13
CA VAL A 160 -5.89 2.97 -11.54
C VAL A 160 -4.98 4.14 -11.91
N GLU A 161 -4.54 4.91 -10.93
CA GLU A 161 -3.64 6.03 -11.10
C GLU A 161 -2.20 5.60 -10.79
N ALA A 162 -1.32 5.60 -11.79
CA ALA A 162 0.06 5.10 -11.71
C ALA A 162 1.08 6.02 -12.40
N THR A 163 0.84 7.33 -12.43
CA THR A 163 1.73 8.30 -13.09
C THR A 163 3.00 8.58 -12.29
N GLY A 164 2.94 8.53 -10.94
CA GLY A 164 4.04 8.91 -10.05
C GLY A 164 4.28 10.42 -9.95
N ASP A 165 3.46 11.25 -10.58
CA ASP A 165 3.47 12.70 -10.41
C ASP A 165 2.37 13.13 -9.43
N PRO A 166 2.71 13.72 -8.26
CA PRO A 166 1.72 14.02 -7.23
C PRO A 166 0.65 15.03 -7.65
N LYS A 167 0.98 15.99 -8.52
CA LYS A 167 0.03 16.99 -9.00
C LYS A 167 -1.00 16.38 -9.93
N ASN A 168 -0.56 15.55 -10.88
CA ASN A 168 -1.44 14.81 -11.77
C ASN A 168 -2.27 13.77 -11.01
N GLY A 169 -1.66 13.06 -10.04
CA GLY A 169 -2.39 12.11 -9.19
C GLY A 169 -3.56 12.75 -8.46
N ILE A 170 -3.37 13.95 -7.87
CA ILE A 170 -4.45 14.72 -7.25
C ILE A 170 -5.51 15.10 -8.29
N ARG A 171 -5.12 15.60 -9.45
CA ARG A 171 -6.04 16.00 -10.52
C ARG A 171 -6.89 14.84 -11.01
N PHE A 172 -6.28 13.70 -11.29
CA PHE A 172 -6.99 12.51 -11.75
C PHE A 172 -7.89 11.90 -10.68
N ALA A 173 -7.45 11.93 -9.42
CA ALA A 173 -8.30 11.47 -8.31
C ALA A 173 -9.55 12.33 -8.15
N LEU A 174 -9.41 13.66 -8.21
CA LEU A 174 -10.56 14.57 -8.14
C LEU A 174 -11.52 14.38 -9.33
N ALA A 175 -10.98 14.24 -10.54
CA ALA A 175 -11.79 13.96 -11.73
C ALA A 175 -12.52 12.60 -11.62
N ALA A 176 -11.83 11.56 -11.16
CA ALA A 176 -12.45 10.24 -10.95
C ALA A 176 -13.59 10.29 -9.92
N ILE A 177 -13.41 11.03 -8.82
CA ILE A 177 -14.47 11.27 -7.82
C ILE A 177 -15.67 11.96 -8.44
N GLU A 178 -15.45 13.02 -9.23
CA GLU A 178 -16.51 13.77 -9.92
C GLU A 178 -17.30 12.89 -10.89
N HIS A 179 -16.62 11.98 -11.59
CA HIS A 179 -17.23 11.02 -12.52
C HIS A 179 -17.76 9.75 -11.84
N GLY A 180 -17.78 9.68 -10.51
CA GLY A 180 -18.32 8.54 -9.77
C GLY A 180 -17.52 7.24 -9.94
N LYS A 181 -16.20 7.34 -10.17
CA LYS A 181 -15.31 6.20 -10.36
C LYS A 181 -14.59 5.83 -9.06
N HIS A 182 -14.45 4.54 -8.81
CA HIS A 182 -13.54 4.06 -7.78
C HIS A 182 -12.09 4.32 -8.20
N ILE A 183 -11.20 4.53 -7.22
CA ILE A 183 -9.80 4.88 -7.45
C ILE A 183 -8.89 3.90 -6.72
N VAL A 184 -7.93 3.33 -7.43
CA VAL A 184 -6.76 2.65 -6.85
C VAL A 184 -5.55 3.52 -7.12
N MET A 185 -5.02 4.13 -6.05
CA MET A 185 -3.92 5.08 -6.08
C MET A 185 -2.60 4.33 -5.91
N VAL A 186 -1.88 4.12 -7.01
CA VAL A 186 -0.51 3.58 -7.01
C VAL A 186 0.49 4.70 -6.70
N ASN A 187 0.13 5.94 -7.00
CA ASN A 187 0.91 7.16 -6.78
C ASN A 187 0.85 7.55 -5.30
N VAL A 188 1.68 6.92 -4.50
CA VAL A 188 1.73 7.16 -3.05
C VAL A 188 2.24 8.56 -2.71
N GLU A 189 2.91 9.24 -3.64
CA GLU A 189 3.33 10.64 -3.55
C GLU A 189 2.11 11.58 -3.49
N ALA A 190 1.11 11.34 -4.34
CA ALA A 190 -0.16 12.06 -4.31
C ALA A 190 -0.97 11.75 -3.06
N ASP A 191 -0.94 10.50 -2.60
CA ASP A 191 -1.58 10.07 -1.35
C ASP A 191 -0.96 10.78 -0.13
N ALA A 192 0.36 10.80 0.00
CA ALA A 192 1.05 11.50 1.08
C ALA A 192 0.77 13.01 1.05
N LEU A 193 0.66 13.62 -0.14
CA LEU A 193 0.41 15.06 -0.30
C LEU A 193 -1.01 15.46 0.06
N ALA A 194 -2.04 14.70 -0.36
CA ALA A 194 -3.44 15.10 -0.24
C ALA A 194 -4.43 13.94 0.04
N GLY A 195 -3.94 12.71 0.24
CA GLY A 195 -4.74 11.49 0.40
C GLY A 195 -5.86 11.59 1.45
N PRO A 196 -5.64 12.14 2.65
CA PRO A 196 -6.70 12.32 3.64
C PRO A 196 -7.91 13.11 3.13
N LEU A 197 -7.68 14.15 2.35
CA LEU A 197 -8.76 14.94 1.74
C LEU A 197 -9.41 14.20 0.58
N LEU A 198 -8.61 13.58 -0.29
CA LEU A 198 -9.11 12.81 -1.45
C LEU A 198 -9.99 11.65 -0.99
N ALA A 199 -9.56 10.89 0.00
CA ALA A 199 -10.35 9.80 0.58
C ALA A 199 -11.66 10.29 1.22
N ARG A 200 -11.64 11.46 1.89
CA ARG A 200 -12.86 12.07 2.43
C ARG A 200 -13.82 12.50 1.33
N LYS A 201 -13.32 13.12 0.25
CA LYS A 201 -14.12 13.51 -0.92
C LYS A 201 -14.70 12.28 -1.63
N ALA A 202 -13.91 11.22 -1.83
CA ALA A 202 -14.35 9.96 -2.43
C ALA A 202 -15.49 9.32 -1.61
N ARG A 203 -15.33 9.24 -0.30
CA ARG A 203 -16.39 8.73 0.60
C ARG A 203 -17.67 9.55 0.51
N ALA A 204 -17.56 10.88 0.46
CA ALA A 204 -18.73 11.78 0.32
C ALA A 204 -19.44 11.59 -1.03
N ALA A 205 -18.71 11.21 -2.08
CA ALA A 205 -19.25 10.91 -3.41
C ALA A 205 -19.73 9.44 -3.55
N GLY A 206 -19.60 8.61 -2.51
CA GLY A 206 -20.01 7.20 -2.55
C GLY A 206 -19.08 6.31 -3.36
N VAL A 207 -17.84 6.73 -3.62
CA VAL A 207 -16.80 5.94 -4.30
C VAL A 207 -15.68 5.56 -3.35
N VAL A 208 -14.95 4.51 -3.68
CA VAL A 208 -13.81 4.02 -2.89
C VAL A 208 -12.52 4.64 -3.41
N TYR A 209 -11.74 5.22 -2.52
CA TYR A 209 -10.34 5.56 -2.70
C TYR A 209 -9.50 4.50 -1.98
N SER A 210 -8.56 3.85 -2.67
CA SER A 210 -7.78 2.76 -2.11
C SER A 210 -6.30 2.93 -2.40
N LEU A 211 -5.45 2.63 -1.42
CA LEU A 211 -4.04 2.34 -1.64
C LEU A 211 -3.91 1.06 -2.48
N ALA A 212 -2.76 0.90 -3.13
CA ALA A 212 -2.49 -0.19 -4.07
C ALA A 212 -1.90 -1.41 -3.37
N TRP A 213 -2.61 -2.55 -3.39
CA TRP A 213 -2.09 -3.82 -2.89
C TRP A 213 -0.87 -4.28 -3.69
N GLY A 214 0.10 -4.82 -2.97
CA GLY A 214 1.42 -5.14 -3.50
C GLY A 214 2.42 -4.01 -3.29
N ASP A 215 1.97 -2.78 -3.02
CA ASP A 215 2.82 -1.74 -2.44
C ASP A 215 2.88 -1.85 -0.92
N GLN A 216 3.99 -1.43 -0.33
CA GLN A 216 4.26 -1.60 1.09
C GLN A 216 3.21 -0.93 1.98
N PRO A 217 2.69 0.29 1.70
CA PRO A 217 1.66 0.89 2.53
C PRO A 217 0.39 0.05 2.69
N ALA A 218 -0.16 -0.50 1.61
CA ALA A 218 -1.36 -1.33 1.67
C ALA A 218 -1.12 -2.65 2.41
N LEU A 219 0.06 -3.27 2.23
CA LEU A 219 0.44 -4.49 2.94
C LEU A 219 0.64 -4.27 4.44
N ILE A 220 1.16 -3.11 4.84
CA ILE A 220 1.29 -2.74 6.25
C ILE A 220 -0.09 -2.44 6.85
N CYS A 221 -0.98 -1.78 6.10
CA CYS A 221 -2.37 -1.56 6.55
C CYS A 221 -3.06 -2.89 6.87
N GLU A 222 -2.90 -3.91 6.03
CA GLU A 222 -3.45 -5.25 6.29
C GLU A 222 -2.87 -5.89 7.53
N GLN A 223 -1.54 -5.80 7.73
CA GLN A 223 -0.88 -6.36 8.92
C GLN A 223 -1.34 -5.66 10.21
N VAL A 224 -1.51 -4.34 10.17
CA VAL A 224 -2.03 -3.55 11.30
C VAL A 224 -3.49 -3.90 11.59
N ASP A 225 -4.32 -4.01 10.54
CA ASP A 225 -5.72 -4.40 10.67
C ASP A 225 -5.86 -5.80 11.24
N TRP A 226 -5.10 -6.76 10.73
CA TRP A 226 -5.02 -8.11 11.26
C TRP A 226 -4.71 -8.12 12.77
N ALA A 227 -3.66 -7.40 13.18
CA ALA A 227 -3.25 -7.38 14.59
C ALA A 227 -4.36 -6.82 15.47
N ARG A 228 -4.98 -5.71 15.07
CA ARG A 228 -6.07 -5.05 15.81
C ARG A 228 -7.34 -5.89 15.81
N ALA A 229 -7.70 -6.50 14.68
CA ALA A 229 -8.87 -7.39 14.57
C ALA A 229 -8.71 -8.64 15.43
N CYS A 230 -7.50 -9.12 15.67
CA CYS A 230 -7.18 -10.19 16.63
C CYS A 230 -7.08 -9.70 18.08
N GLY A 231 -7.27 -8.42 18.36
CA GLY A 231 -7.21 -7.86 19.70
C GLY A 231 -5.79 -7.58 20.21
N PHE A 232 -4.78 -7.59 19.34
CA PHE A 232 -3.41 -7.25 19.72
C PHE A 232 -3.20 -5.73 19.72
N LYS A 233 -2.45 -5.24 20.70
CA LYS A 233 -1.95 -3.88 20.68
C LYS A 233 -0.76 -3.78 19.72
N VAL A 234 -0.90 -2.96 18.68
CA VAL A 234 0.18 -2.67 17.75
C VAL A 234 1.21 -1.75 18.42
N ILE A 235 2.46 -2.17 18.41
CA ILE A 235 3.59 -1.42 18.97
C ILE A 235 4.24 -0.57 17.89
N SER A 236 4.51 -1.19 16.75
CA SER A 236 5.02 -0.51 15.57
C SER A 236 4.66 -1.29 14.32
N ALA A 237 4.68 -0.61 13.17
CA ALA A 237 4.59 -1.26 11.88
C ALA A 237 5.47 -0.51 10.87
N GLY A 238 5.89 -1.20 9.82
CA GLY A 238 6.73 -0.58 8.84
C GLY A 238 7.33 -1.54 7.81
N LYS A 239 8.45 -1.14 7.28
CA LYS A 239 9.12 -1.85 6.18
C LYS A 239 10.63 -1.96 6.40
N GLY A 240 11.28 -2.75 5.56
CA GLY A 240 12.73 -2.72 5.42
C GLY A 240 13.17 -1.92 4.19
N THR A 241 14.36 -1.37 4.24
CA THR A 241 15.02 -0.70 3.12
C THR A 241 16.55 -0.82 3.24
N ARG A 242 17.26 -0.44 2.19
CA ARG A 242 18.70 -0.19 2.29
C ARG A 242 18.91 1.28 2.63
N TYR A 243 19.46 1.57 3.78
CA TYR A 243 19.63 2.94 4.25
C TYR A 243 20.86 3.07 5.16
N HIS A 244 21.59 4.17 4.96
CA HIS A 244 22.65 4.63 5.85
C HIS A 244 22.52 6.15 6.03
N PRO A 245 22.86 6.76 7.19
CA PRO A 245 22.66 8.20 7.43
C PRO A 245 23.31 9.13 6.39
N THR A 246 24.42 8.71 5.77
CA THR A 246 25.08 9.50 4.71
C THR A 246 24.27 9.54 3.41
N TYR A 247 23.32 8.62 3.22
CA TYR A 247 22.56 8.51 1.98
C TYR A 247 21.56 9.65 1.77
N HIS A 248 21.19 10.40 2.79
CA HIS A 248 20.37 11.61 2.61
C HIS A 248 21.01 12.62 1.63
N ARG A 249 22.33 12.62 1.50
CA ARG A 249 23.07 13.49 0.58
C ARG A 249 23.18 12.93 -0.84
N SER A 250 22.77 11.68 -1.06
CA SER A 250 22.82 11.08 -2.40
C SER A 250 21.93 11.84 -3.39
N ASN A 251 22.32 11.81 -4.64
CA ASN A 251 21.64 12.50 -5.74
C ASN A 251 21.69 11.61 -7.00
N PRO A 252 21.05 12.00 -8.11
CA PRO A 252 21.03 11.21 -9.34
C PRO A 252 22.40 10.84 -9.92
N ASP A 253 23.45 11.59 -9.59
CA ASP A 253 24.81 11.29 -10.05
C ASP A 253 25.52 10.28 -9.13
N THR A 254 25.35 10.44 -7.81
CA THR A 254 26.05 9.61 -6.80
C THR A 254 25.34 8.33 -6.42
N VAL A 255 24.05 8.18 -6.74
CA VAL A 255 23.25 6.99 -6.42
C VAL A 255 23.82 5.69 -6.99
N TRP A 256 24.54 5.77 -8.12
CA TRP A 256 25.17 4.63 -8.77
C TRP A 256 26.25 3.96 -7.92
N GLU A 257 27.02 4.74 -7.15
CA GLU A 257 28.05 4.22 -6.23
C GLU A 257 27.44 3.34 -5.14
N ILE A 258 26.19 3.64 -4.76
CA ILE A 258 25.46 2.86 -3.77
C ILE A 258 24.80 1.65 -4.43
N LEU A 259 24.13 1.86 -5.58
CA LEU A 259 23.41 0.79 -6.28
C LEU A 259 24.34 -0.32 -6.75
N ASP A 260 25.52 -0.01 -7.25
CA ASP A 260 26.52 -0.97 -7.73
C ASP A 260 27.01 -1.93 -6.63
N LYS A 261 26.86 -1.56 -5.35
CA LYS A 261 27.26 -2.43 -4.22
C LYS A 261 26.34 -3.65 -4.07
N TYR A 262 25.08 -3.60 -4.54
CA TYR A 262 24.08 -4.66 -4.29
C TYR A 262 23.17 -5.01 -5.47
N LEU A 263 23.13 -4.20 -6.52
CA LEU A 263 22.36 -4.45 -7.74
C LEU A 263 23.29 -4.61 -8.94
N LYS A 264 23.10 -5.68 -9.70
CA LYS A 264 23.69 -5.76 -11.03
C LYS A 264 22.74 -5.10 -12.02
N ILE A 265 23.13 -3.97 -12.55
CA ILE A 265 22.35 -3.20 -13.51
C ILE A 265 23.05 -3.29 -14.86
N ASP A 266 22.47 -4.10 -15.76
CA ASP A 266 23.05 -4.33 -17.10
C ASP A 266 22.84 -3.13 -18.04
N ASP A 267 21.71 -2.42 -17.89
CA ASP A 267 21.38 -1.23 -18.69
C ASP A 267 20.95 -0.05 -17.81
N ARG A 268 21.92 0.82 -17.50
CA ARG A 268 21.66 2.06 -16.73
C ARG A 268 20.75 3.06 -17.47
N LYS A 269 20.65 2.99 -18.82
CA LYS A 269 19.82 3.91 -19.60
C LYS A 269 18.33 3.63 -19.44
N SER A 270 17.97 2.41 -19.07
CA SER A 270 16.58 2.03 -18.79
C SER A 270 16.09 2.47 -17.40
N ILE A 271 16.98 3.02 -16.57
CA ILE A 271 16.71 3.36 -15.17
C ILE A 271 16.63 4.87 -15.01
N ASN A 272 15.56 5.32 -14.34
CA ASN A 272 15.46 6.71 -13.89
C ASN A 272 16.28 6.89 -12.59
N PRO A 273 17.45 7.55 -12.63
CA PRO A 273 18.31 7.66 -11.46
C PRO A 273 17.67 8.46 -10.33
N LYS A 274 16.81 9.42 -10.65
CA LYS A 274 16.09 10.23 -9.67
C LYS A 274 15.09 9.37 -8.87
N MET A 275 14.34 8.50 -9.55
CA MET A 275 13.45 7.54 -8.90
C MET A 275 14.21 6.57 -7.98
N PHE A 276 15.33 6.02 -8.46
CA PHE A 276 16.14 5.12 -7.63
C PHE A 276 16.78 5.84 -6.45
N ASN A 277 17.19 7.10 -6.63
CA ASN A 277 17.73 7.88 -5.55
C ASN A 277 16.73 8.13 -4.43
N SER A 278 15.43 8.29 -4.74
CA SER A 278 14.40 8.46 -3.71
C SER A 278 14.23 7.23 -2.80
N PHE A 279 14.54 6.03 -3.30
CA PHE A 279 14.60 4.82 -2.45
C PHE A 279 15.80 4.81 -1.51
N ILE A 280 16.92 5.41 -1.94
CA ILE A 280 18.19 5.38 -1.22
C ILE A 280 18.29 6.51 -0.19
N ASP A 281 17.87 7.72 -0.53
CA ASP A 281 18.01 8.90 0.32
C ASP A 281 17.00 8.98 1.48
N GLY A 282 16.13 7.98 1.61
CA GLY A 282 15.11 7.91 2.66
C GLY A 282 13.76 8.54 2.28
N THR A 283 13.70 9.28 1.17
CA THR A 283 12.50 9.98 0.70
C THR A 283 11.31 9.04 0.54
N LYS A 284 11.48 7.96 -0.22
CA LYS A 284 10.40 7.00 -0.48
C LYS A 284 9.90 6.36 0.82
N SER A 285 10.80 6.09 1.76
CA SER A 285 10.43 5.60 3.09
C SER A 285 9.57 6.61 3.86
N GLY A 286 9.92 7.90 3.81
CA GLY A 286 9.11 8.97 4.41
C GLY A 286 7.72 9.07 3.81
N ILE A 287 7.61 9.01 2.47
CA ILE A 287 6.34 9.04 1.73
C ILE A 287 5.45 7.85 2.12
N GLU A 288 5.97 6.64 2.02
CA GLU A 288 5.20 5.42 2.27
C GLU A 288 4.78 5.29 3.73
N MET A 289 5.65 5.63 4.69
CA MET A 289 5.27 5.61 6.11
C MET A 289 4.28 6.73 6.47
N THR A 290 4.28 7.84 5.74
CA THR A 290 3.24 8.86 5.85
C THR A 290 1.88 8.33 5.39
N ALA A 291 1.82 7.62 4.26
CA ALA A 291 0.60 6.94 3.81
C ALA A 291 0.09 5.92 4.84
N VAL A 292 1.00 5.12 5.44
CA VAL A 292 0.66 4.17 6.51
C VAL A 292 0.09 4.88 7.74
N CYS A 293 0.74 5.93 8.24
CA CYS A 293 0.23 6.69 9.39
C CYS A 293 -1.17 7.24 9.12
N ASN A 294 -1.35 7.87 7.96
CA ASN A 294 -2.63 8.49 7.59
C ASN A 294 -3.75 7.45 7.41
N ALA A 295 -3.42 6.23 7.00
CA ALA A 295 -4.39 5.15 6.83
C ALA A 295 -4.70 4.40 8.15
N THR A 296 -3.70 4.17 8.99
CA THR A 296 -3.83 3.30 10.18
C THR A 296 -4.02 4.04 11.49
N GLY A 297 -3.73 5.35 11.54
CA GLY A 297 -3.70 6.12 12.79
C GLY A 297 -2.45 5.86 13.65
N LEU A 298 -1.45 5.13 13.14
CA LEU A 298 -0.11 5.16 13.69
C LEU A 298 0.49 6.55 13.49
N VAL A 299 1.47 6.92 14.30
CA VAL A 299 2.09 8.25 14.21
C VAL A 299 3.59 8.15 13.92
N PRO A 300 4.22 9.17 13.36
CA PRO A 300 5.68 9.24 13.28
C PRO A 300 6.31 9.38 14.66
N GLN A 301 7.56 8.98 14.80
CA GLN A 301 8.38 9.42 15.92
C GLN A 301 8.67 10.93 15.79
N THR A 302 9.06 11.59 16.89
CA THR A 302 9.26 13.05 16.94
C THR A 302 10.23 13.57 15.87
N ASN A 303 11.31 12.82 15.63
CA ASN A 303 12.32 13.17 14.63
C ASN A 303 12.15 12.42 13.29
N GLY A 304 11.02 11.73 13.10
CA GLY A 304 10.77 10.88 11.94
C GLY A 304 11.39 9.49 12.07
N LEU A 305 11.72 8.87 10.92
CA LEU A 305 12.24 7.51 10.86
C LEU A 305 13.68 7.42 11.40
N GLY A 306 13.93 6.42 12.23
CA GLY A 306 15.23 6.16 12.84
C GLY A 306 16.13 5.23 12.03
N PHE A 307 15.55 4.40 11.17
CA PHE A 307 16.23 3.41 10.34
C PHE A 307 17.20 2.48 11.11
N PRO A 308 16.80 1.90 12.25
CA PRO A 308 17.69 1.00 12.97
C PRO A 308 18.05 -0.22 12.13
N PRO A 309 19.33 -0.65 12.11
CA PRO A 309 19.71 -1.91 11.50
C PRO A 309 19.00 -3.07 12.19
N ALA A 310 18.33 -3.93 11.41
CA ALA A 310 17.65 -5.08 11.97
C ALA A 310 17.58 -6.28 11.00
N SER A 311 17.85 -7.47 11.52
CA SER A 311 17.42 -8.72 10.90
C SER A 311 15.89 -8.86 11.04
N ARG A 312 15.27 -9.56 10.07
CA ARG A 312 13.85 -9.93 10.19
C ARG A 312 13.51 -10.76 11.42
N PHE A 313 14.52 -11.34 12.07
CA PHE A 313 14.38 -12.13 13.29
C PHE A 313 14.51 -11.31 14.58
N GLU A 314 14.93 -10.05 14.47
CA GLU A 314 15.15 -9.13 15.59
C GLU A 314 14.11 -7.99 15.65
N LEU A 315 13.09 -8.02 14.77
CA LEU A 315 12.09 -6.94 14.69
C LEU A 315 11.41 -6.65 16.02
N ALA A 316 11.04 -7.69 16.78
CA ALA A 316 10.41 -7.54 18.10
C ALA A 316 11.36 -7.00 19.18
N ASP A 317 12.67 -7.22 19.04
CA ASP A 317 13.69 -6.69 19.95
C ASP A 317 14.04 -5.24 19.63
N ILE A 318 14.07 -4.85 18.35
CA ILE A 318 14.51 -3.54 17.89
C ILE A 318 13.34 -2.56 17.82
N CYS A 319 12.21 -2.97 17.22
CA CYS A 319 11.06 -2.10 16.94
C CYS A 319 10.06 -2.03 18.11
N LYS A 320 10.57 -1.83 19.33
CA LYS A 320 9.84 -1.58 20.57
C LYS A 320 10.40 -0.36 21.29
N PRO A 321 9.72 0.18 22.33
CA PRO A 321 10.19 1.36 23.04
C PRO A 321 11.58 1.21 23.67
N THR A 322 12.33 2.30 23.74
CA THR A 322 13.64 2.35 24.41
C THR A 322 13.53 2.02 25.90
N SER A 323 12.42 2.32 26.55
CA SER A 323 12.14 1.90 27.93
C SER A 323 12.14 0.38 28.11
N ASP A 324 11.85 -0.37 27.05
CA ASP A 324 11.85 -1.83 27.03
C ASP A 324 13.09 -2.41 26.29
N GLY A 325 14.10 -1.56 26.05
CA GLY A 325 15.37 -1.92 25.42
C GLY A 325 15.35 -1.99 23.91
N GLY A 326 14.39 -1.36 23.24
CA GLY A 326 14.32 -1.21 21.78
C GLY A 326 14.87 0.13 21.29
N ALA A 327 14.46 0.53 20.08
CA ALA A 327 14.93 1.74 19.40
C ALA A 327 13.87 2.84 19.27
N LEU A 328 12.60 2.60 19.65
CA LEU A 328 11.50 3.53 19.43
C LEU A 328 11.28 4.46 20.63
N GLU A 329 10.84 5.70 20.37
CA GLU A 329 10.48 6.66 21.42
C GLU A 329 9.20 6.24 22.16
N MET A 330 8.23 5.64 21.47
CA MET A 330 6.92 5.27 22.01
C MET A 330 6.30 4.08 21.27
N THR A 331 5.13 3.64 21.69
CA THR A 331 4.31 2.63 20.98
C THR A 331 3.33 3.30 20.02
N GLY A 332 2.86 2.55 19.01
CA GLY A 332 1.88 3.05 18.04
C GLY A 332 2.51 3.88 16.92
N VAL A 333 3.77 3.63 16.60
CA VAL A 333 4.53 4.39 15.60
C VAL A 333 4.85 3.57 14.35
N THR A 334 5.22 4.28 13.26
CA THR A 334 5.86 3.67 12.10
C THR A 334 7.37 3.72 12.23
N GLU A 335 8.06 2.71 11.68
CA GLU A 335 9.51 2.68 11.59
C GLU A 335 9.96 1.95 10.32
N VAL A 336 11.16 2.24 9.85
CA VAL A 336 11.81 1.57 8.72
C VAL A 336 13.13 0.98 9.18
N VAL A 337 13.30 -0.34 9.02
CA VAL A 337 14.54 -1.00 9.41
C VAL A 337 15.54 -1.03 8.27
N SER A 338 16.81 -0.76 8.59
CA SER A 338 17.88 -0.79 7.60
C SER A 338 18.43 -2.19 7.36
N SER A 339 18.75 -2.47 6.09
CA SER A 339 19.48 -3.68 5.68
C SER A 339 21.00 -3.57 5.79
N VAL A 340 21.52 -2.42 6.22
CA VAL A 340 22.95 -2.20 6.49
C VAL A 340 23.16 -1.62 7.87
N ASP A 341 24.31 -1.94 8.47
CA ASP A 341 24.73 -1.39 9.75
C ASP A 341 25.45 -0.03 9.62
N CYS A 342 25.96 0.49 10.73
CA CYS A 342 26.68 1.78 10.77
C CYS A 342 28.02 1.79 10.00
N ASP A 343 28.56 0.62 9.63
CA ASP A 343 29.75 0.47 8.81
C ASP A 343 29.42 0.12 7.34
N GLU A 344 28.15 0.30 6.93
CA GLU A 344 27.59 -0.08 5.62
C GLU A 344 27.69 -1.58 5.28
N ARG A 345 27.87 -2.46 6.28
CA ARG A 345 27.87 -3.92 6.07
C ARG A 345 26.43 -4.43 6.04
N ASP A 346 26.18 -5.41 5.17
CA ASP A 346 24.86 -6.02 5.06
C ASP A 346 24.47 -6.74 6.38
N VAL A 347 23.29 -6.42 6.91
CA VAL A 347 22.69 -7.12 8.04
C VAL A 347 22.25 -8.51 7.57
N PRO A 348 22.71 -9.61 8.20
CA PRO A 348 22.26 -10.94 7.85
C PRO A 348 20.73 -11.08 7.99
N HIS A 349 20.09 -11.71 7.00
CA HIS A 349 18.63 -11.91 7.01
C HIS A 349 17.80 -10.61 7.11
N HIS A 350 18.29 -9.52 6.56
CA HIS A 350 17.59 -8.23 6.52
C HIS A 350 16.22 -8.31 5.83
N LEU A 351 15.40 -7.27 6.02
CA LEU A 351 14.03 -7.17 5.47
C LEU A 351 13.92 -6.16 4.32
N ALA A 352 14.97 -5.91 3.54
CA ALA A 352 15.04 -4.79 2.58
C ALA A 352 13.83 -4.61 1.66
N MET A 353 13.10 -5.67 1.30
CA MET A 353 11.93 -5.64 0.41
C MET A 353 10.62 -6.02 1.12
N GLY A 354 10.64 -6.12 2.42
CA GLY A 354 9.50 -6.63 3.18
C GLY A 354 8.79 -5.59 4.03
N THR A 355 7.74 -6.03 4.67
CA THR A 355 6.92 -5.26 5.62
C THR A 355 6.79 -6.03 6.94
N PHE A 356 6.49 -5.32 8.03
CA PHE A 356 6.34 -5.93 9.35
C PHE A 356 5.31 -5.22 10.22
N VAL A 357 4.83 -5.94 11.22
CA VAL A 357 4.09 -5.40 12.37
C VAL A 357 4.64 -6.03 13.66
N VAL A 358 4.88 -5.20 14.67
CA VAL A 358 5.21 -5.63 16.04
C VAL A 358 4.01 -5.40 16.94
N PHE A 359 3.65 -6.40 17.74
CA PHE A 359 2.48 -6.37 18.59
C PHE A 359 2.75 -6.98 19.96
N GLU A 360 1.92 -6.65 20.94
CA GLU A 360 2.09 -7.03 22.33
C GLU A 360 1.20 -8.20 22.73
N GLY A 361 1.77 -9.18 23.45
CA GLY A 361 1.04 -10.18 24.21
C GLY A 361 0.76 -9.69 25.62
N GLU A 362 -0.43 -9.16 25.88
CA GLU A 362 -0.77 -8.55 27.17
C GLU A 362 -0.79 -9.57 28.33
N SER A 363 -1.32 -10.77 28.11
CA SER A 363 -1.41 -11.80 29.12
C SER A 363 -0.21 -12.76 29.12
N ALA A 364 0.09 -13.37 30.28
CA ALA A 364 1.11 -14.42 30.38
C ALA A 364 0.79 -15.60 29.45
N TYR A 365 -0.47 -15.94 29.28
CA TYR A 365 -0.91 -17.01 28.39
C TYR A 365 -0.68 -16.66 26.91
N ALA A 366 -0.99 -15.44 26.48
CA ALA A 366 -0.69 -15.00 25.11
C ALA A 366 0.83 -15.09 24.81
N ARG A 367 1.67 -14.67 25.75
CA ARG A 367 3.14 -14.76 25.66
C ARG A 367 3.65 -16.21 25.62
N GLN A 368 2.98 -17.11 26.31
CA GLN A 368 3.24 -18.55 26.22
C GLN A 368 2.90 -19.07 24.82
N CYS A 369 1.73 -18.71 24.28
CA CYS A 369 1.31 -19.09 22.94
C CYS A 369 2.32 -18.59 21.87
N PHE A 370 2.86 -17.37 22.00
CA PHE A 370 3.87 -16.87 21.07
C PHE A 370 5.07 -17.84 20.94
N ARG A 371 5.54 -18.36 22.04
CA ARG A 371 6.64 -19.36 22.05
C ARG A 371 6.22 -20.72 21.49
N GLU A 372 5.04 -21.20 21.87
CA GLU A 372 4.52 -22.50 21.45
C GLU A 372 4.24 -22.57 19.95
N TYR A 373 3.80 -21.45 19.35
CA TYR A 373 3.53 -21.34 17.91
C TYR A 373 4.75 -20.80 17.12
N HIS A 374 5.92 -20.77 17.74
CA HIS A 374 7.18 -20.35 17.10
C HIS A 374 7.14 -18.95 16.48
N LEU A 375 6.29 -18.05 16.99
CA LEU A 375 6.48 -16.63 16.74
C LEU A 375 7.84 -16.24 17.30
N MET A 376 8.49 -15.27 16.69
CA MET A 376 9.77 -14.75 17.15
C MET A 376 9.51 -13.62 18.16
N PRO A 377 9.35 -13.94 19.46
CA PRO A 377 9.18 -12.91 20.47
C PRO A 377 10.51 -12.24 20.78
N ASP A 378 10.43 -11.04 21.34
CA ASP A 378 11.56 -10.37 21.94
C ASP A 378 12.11 -11.17 23.15
N ARG A 379 13.27 -10.79 23.67
CA ARG A 379 13.92 -11.46 24.82
C ARG A 379 13.03 -11.54 26.07
N SER A 380 12.12 -10.58 26.27
CA SER A 380 11.15 -10.61 27.38
C SER A 380 9.97 -11.55 27.14
N GLY A 381 9.73 -11.94 25.88
CA GLY A 381 8.55 -12.70 25.45
C GLY A 381 7.27 -11.87 25.39
N ARG A 382 7.34 -10.54 25.59
CA ARG A 382 6.19 -9.65 25.63
C ARG A 382 5.75 -9.21 24.24
N TYR A 383 6.70 -8.93 23.36
CA TYR A 383 6.47 -8.47 22.00
C TYR A 383 6.74 -9.58 21.00
N ALA A 384 5.98 -9.63 19.92
CA ALA A 384 6.22 -10.52 18.80
C ALA A 384 6.08 -9.76 17.48
N ALA A 385 6.66 -10.29 16.42
CA ALA A 385 6.59 -9.70 15.11
C ALA A 385 6.04 -10.70 14.07
N LEU A 386 5.24 -10.18 13.14
CA LEU A 386 4.99 -10.83 11.85
C LEU A 386 5.59 -9.98 10.76
N TYR A 387 6.10 -10.63 9.71
CA TYR A 387 6.68 -9.95 8.56
C TYR A 387 6.30 -10.65 7.26
N ARG A 388 6.24 -9.87 6.20
CA ARG A 388 6.18 -10.34 4.82
C ARG A 388 7.55 -10.07 4.18
N PRO A 389 8.26 -11.06 3.67
CA PRO A 389 9.66 -10.89 3.25
C PRO A 389 9.83 -10.08 1.97
N THR A 390 8.78 -9.98 1.14
CA THR A 390 8.80 -9.32 -0.16
C THR A 390 7.48 -8.64 -0.45
N HIS A 391 7.47 -7.71 -1.40
CA HIS A 391 6.28 -7.11 -1.99
C HIS A 391 6.42 -7.09 -3.51
N MET A 392 5.30 -7.06 -4.23
CA MET A 392 5.28 -7.13 -5.70
C MET A 392 4.26 -6.13 -6.24
N ILE A 393 4.59 -4.84 -6.10
CA ILE A 393 3.73 -3.76 -6.61
C ILE A 393 3.42 -3.97 -8.10
N GLY A 394 2.19 -3.66 -8.49
CA GLY A 394 1.69 -3.91 -9.85
C GLY A 394 1.30 -5.36 -10.10
N LEU A 395 2.14 -6.33 -9.77
CA LEU A 395 1.82 -7.75 -9.98
C LEU A 395 0.66 -8.23 -9.10
N GLU A 396 0.48 -7.67 -7.91
CA GLU A 396 -0.60 -8.01 -6.97
C GLU A 396 -1.77 -7.02 -7.01
N LEU A 397 -1.72 -5.99 -7.84
CA LEU A 397 -2.66 -4.87 -7.86
C LEU A 397 -4.12 -5.29 -8.11
N GLY A 398 -4.34 -6.41 -8.79
CA GLY A 398 -5.65 -6.99 -9.01
C GLY A 398 -6.45 -7.22 -7.71
N ILE A 399 -5.78 -7.41 -6.58
CA ILE A 399 -6.44 -7.56 -5.26
C ILE A 399 -7.17 -6.28 -4.87
N SER A 400 -6.55 -5.09 -5.00
CA SER A 400 -7.21 -3.81 -4.72
C SER A 400 -8.40 -3.59 -5.65
N ILE A 401 -8.22 -3.83 -6.95
CA ILE A 401 -9.28 -3.66 -7.94
C ILE A 401 -10.47 -4.56 -7.63
N ALA A 402 -10.22 -5.82 -7.30
CA ALA A 402 -11.27 -6.77 -6.94
C ALA A 402 -11.95 -6.42 -5.61
N SER A 403 -11.19 -6.03 -4.58
CA SER A 403 -11.75 -5.60 -3.28
C SER A 403 -12.66 -4.39 -3.44
N VAL A 404 -12.17 -3.36 -4.13
CA VAL A 404 -12.91 -2.12 -4.38
C VAL A 404 -14.20 -2.38 -5.18
N ALA A 405 -14.10 -3.12 -6.31
CA ALA A 405 -15.25 -3.29 -7.21
C ALA A 405 -16.26 -4.36 -6.73
N LEU A 406 -15.85 -5.35 -5.94
CA LEU A 406 -16.70 -6.48 -5.56
C LEU A 406 -17.15 -6.45 -4.11
N ARG A 407 -16.39 -5.76 -3.22
CA ARG A 407 -16.68 -5.64 -1.80
C ARG A 407 -17.01 -4.21 -1.37
N GLY A 408 -16.62 -3.21 -2.17
CA GLY A 408 -16.69 -1.81 -1.77
C GLY A 408 -15.68 -1.45 -0.68
N GLU A 409 -14.61 -2.21 -0.53
CA GLU A 409 -13.62 -2.11 0.53
C GLU A 409 -12.25 -1.72 -0.03
N PRO A 410 -11.57 -0.69 0.53
CA PRO A 410 -10.20 -0.35 0.18
C PRO A 410 -9.22 -1.37 0.78
N THR A 411 -8.05 -1.53 0.16
CA THR A 411 -6.91 -2.27 0.72
C THR A 411 -5.96 -1.41 1.55
N GLY A 412 -6.46 -0.31 2.02
CA GLY A 412 -5.83 0.76 2.79
C GLY A 412 -6.38 2.09 2.29
N MET A 413 -6.73 2.98 3.21
CA MET A 413 -7.32 4.29 2.88
C MET A 413 -7.01 5.29 3.99
N PRO A 414 -6.55 6.50 3.67
CA PRO A 414 -6.37 7.54 4.68
C PRO A 414 -7.65 7.82 5.46
N THR A 415 -7.53 7.79 6.79
CA THR A 415 -8.62 8.06 7.74
C THR A 415 -8.43 9.39 8.46
N GLY A 416 -7.19 9.90 8.51
CA GLY A 416 -6.80 11.14 9.16
C GLY A 416 -5.51 11.71 8.57
N PHE A 417 -5.11 12.88 9.06
CA PHE A 417 -3.82 13.49 8.78
C PHE A 417 -2.95 13.39 10.03
N HIS A 418 -2.19 12.30 10.15
CA HIS A 418 -1.37 11.94 11.29
C HIS A 418 0.12 12.18 11.04
N SER A 419 0.52 12.13 9.78
CA SER A 419 1.90 12.25 9.32
C SER A 419 1.98 13.13 8.10
N ASP A 420 3.09 13.82 7.97
CA ASP A 420 3.49 14.56 6.78
C ASP A 420 4.88 14.12 6.32
N VAL A 421 5.19 14.36 5.05
CA VAL A 421 6.53 14.23 4.49
C VAL A 421 6.96 15.59 3.96
N VAL A 422 8.00 16.13 4.55
CA VAL A 422 8.42 17.52 4.35
C VAL A 422 9.76 17.61 3.62
N ALA A 423 9.92 18.64 2.79
CA ALA A 423 11.16 18.90 2.09
C ALA A 423 12.27 19.31 3.06
N THR A 424 13.39 18.58 3.04
CA THR A 424 14.57 18.85 3.88
C THR A 424 15.80 19.01 2.98
N ALA A 425 16.57 20.06 3.20
CA ALA A 425 17.71 20.38 2.35
C ALA A 425 18.84 19.34 2.46
N LYS A 426 19.29 18.79 1.32
CA LYS A 426 20.42 17.85 1.24
C LYS A 426 21.78 18.54 1.42
N ARG A 427 21.85 19.80 1.10
CA ARG A 427 23.02 20.67 1.12
C ARG A 427 22.60 22.11 1.40
N GLU A 428 23.54 23.02 1.52
CA GLU A 428 23.25 24.45 1.47
C GLU A 428 22.60 24.80 0.13
N LEU A 429 21.45 25.50 0.16
CA LEU A 429 20.72 25.98 -1.00
C LEU A 429 20.69 27.50 -1.00
N LYS A 430 20.77 28.14 -2.16
CA LYS A 430 20.83 29.60 -2.31
C LYS A 430 19.50 30.20 -2.74
N ALA A 431 19.24 31.41 -2.32
CA ALA A 431 18.14 32.23 -2.82
C ALA A 431 18.13 32.27 -4.34
N GLY A 432 16.97 32.09 -4.97
CA GLY A 432 16.83 32.02 -6.42
C GLY A 432 17.04 30.63 -7.03
N GLU A 433 17.55 29.65 -6.28
CA GLU A 433 17.71 28.28 -6.74
C GLU A 433 16.35 27.60 -6.97
N MET A 434 16.27 26.77 -8.00
CA MET A 434 15.05 26.02 -8.34
C MET A 434 15.10 24.65 -7.68
N LEU A 435 14.09 24.33 -6.89
CA LEU A 435 13.96 23.01 -6.29
C LEU A 435 13.58 21.98 -7.36
N ASP A 436 14.12 20.79 -7.23
CA ASP A 436 13.98 19.70 -8.20
C ASP A 436 13.17 18.49 -7.67
N GLY A 437 12.71 18.58 -6.42
CA GLY A 437 11.77 17.62 -5.81
C GLY A 437 12.37 16.27 -5.42
N GLU A 438 11.52 15.27 -5.33
CA GLU A 438 11.83 13.91 -4.90
C GLU A 438 13.03 13.30 -5.63
N GLY A 439 13.94 12.68 -4.86
CA GLY A 439 15.13 11.99 -5.38
C GLY A 439 16.12 12.88 -6.12
N GLY A 440 15.95 14.20 -6.07
CA GLY A 440 16.77 15.17 -6.76
C GLY A 440 18.04 15.57 -6.00
N PHE A 441 18.60 16.74 -6.39
CA PHE A 441 19.84 17.29 -5.85
C PHE A 441 19.63 18.22 -4.66
N CYS A 442 18.39 18.77 -4.51
CA CYS A 442 18.14 19.83 -3.56
C CYS A 442 17.62 19.32 -2.22
N VAL A 443 16.63 18.46 -2.26
CA VAL A 443 15.86 18.05 -1.07
C VAL A 443 15.64 16.55 -1.00
N TRP A 444 15.40 16.06 0.24
CA TRP A 444 14.88 14.73 0.52
C TRP A 444 13.63 14.85 1.39
N GLY A 445 12.84 13.77 1.44
CA GLY A 445 11.58 13.75 2.16
C GLY A 445 11.73 13.21 3.58
N LYS A 446 11.64 14.08 4.59
CA LYS A 446 11.64 13.71 6.00
C LYS A 446 10.21 13.51 6.49
N GLN A 447 9.93 12.35 7.09
CA GLN A 447 8.67 12.12 7.79
C GLN A 447 8.64 12.92 9.09
N MET A 448 7.48 13.49 9.44
CA MET A 448 7.26 14.14 10.74
C MET A 448 5.78 14.11 11.15
N PRO A 449 5.47 14.30 12.45
CA PRO A 449 4.09 14.42 12.90
C PRO A 449 3.35 15.56 12.17
N ALA A 450 2.12 15.29 11.72
CA ALA A 450 1.35 16.26 10.93
C ALA A 450 1.16 17.59 11.65
N GLN A 451 0.87 17.57 12.97
CA GLN A 451 0.69 18.80 13.73
C GLN A 451 1.99 19.62 13.80
N ALA A 452 3.14 18.96 14.01
CA ALA A 452 4.43 19.64 14.02
C ALA A 452 4.76 20.28 12.66
N SER A 453 4.40 19.60 11.55
CA SER A 453 4.53 20.16 10.20
C SER A 453 3.66 21.40 10.00
N LEU A 454 2.40 21.34 10.46
CA LEU A 454 1.47 22.47 10.37
C LEU A 454 1.95 23.67 11.21
N ASP A 455 2.37 23.45 12.43
CA ASP A 455 2.81 24.49 13.36
C ASP A 455 4.08 25.20 12.85
N ALA A 456 4.98 24.44 12.26
CA ALA A 456 6.21 24.98 11.66
C ALA A 456 6.00 25.57 10.26
N GLY A 457 4.83 25.39 9.64
CA GLY A 457 4.54 25.82 8.27
C GLY A 457 5.42 25.15 7.23
N CYS A 458 5.71 23.85 7.39
CA CYS A 458 6.62 23.11 6.54
C CYS A 458 6.12 23.00 5.09
N LEU A 459 7.05 22.98 4.14
CA LEU A 459 6.77 22.72 2.73
C LEU A 459 6.63 21.21 2.49
N PRO A 460 5.46 20.70 2.05
CA PRO A 460 5.32 19.30 1.68
C PRO A 460 6.25 18.93 0.53
N LEU A 461 6.89 17.78 0.60
CA LEU A 461 7.84 17.33 -0.42
C LEU A 461 7.23 17.30 -1.83
N GLY A 462 6.00 16.82 -1.98
CA GLY A 462 5.32 16.73 -3.27
C GLY A 462 5.10 18.07 -3.98
N LEU A 463 5.31 19.19 -3.28
CA LEU A 463 5.28 20.55 -3.85
C LEU A 463 6.65 21.21 -3.95
N ALA A 464 7.72 20.53 -3.56
CA ALA A 464 9.10 21.03 -3.66
C ALA A 464 9.72 20.79 -5.05
N HIS A 465 8.93 20.84 -6.12
CA HIS A 465 9.36 20.63 -7.49
C HIS A 465 9.01 21.83 -8.37
N GLN A 466 10.02 22.35 -9.11
CA GLN A 466 9.88 23.52 -9.97
C GLN A 466 9.36 24.77 -9.24
N VAL A 467 9.77 24.93 -7.99
CA VAL A 467 9.52 26.14 -7.19
C VAL A 467 10.84 26.79 -6.82
N ARG A 468 10.87 28.13 -6.82
CA ARG A 468 12.07 28.94 -6.60
C ARG A 468 12.22 29.30 -5.13
N LEU A 469 13.43 29.21 -4.60
CA LEU A 469 13.76 29.66 -3.24
C LEU A 469 13.80 31.19 -3.15
N ARG A 470 13.24 31.72 -2.05
CA ARG A 470 13.28 33.16 -1.68
C ARG A 470 14.50 33.53 -0.85
N SER A 471 15.03 32.58 -0.08
CA SER A 471 16.12 32.79 0.86
C SER A 471 17.09 31.62 0.83
N ASP A 472 18.29 31.82 1.39
CA ASP A 472 19.27 30.77 1.60
C ASP A 472 18.74 29.78 2.66
N ILE A 473 18.96 28.47 2.42
CA ILE A 473 18.56 27.38 3.31
C ILE A 473 19.80 26.58 3.70
N ALA A 474 20.01 26.39 4.97
CA ALA A 474 21.12 25.59 5.48
C ALA A 474 20.92 24.09 5.21
N GLU A 475 22.01 23.34 5.06
CA GLU A 475 21.97 21.88 4.98
C GLU A 475 21.22 21.28 6.19
N GLY A 476 20.35 20.30 5.95
CA GLY A 476 19.55 19.63 6.97
C GLY A 476 18.34 20.42 7.48
N ALA A 477 18.17 21.68 7.06
CA ALA A 477 17.01 22.47 7.44
C ALA A 477 15.74 22.00 6.70
N VAL A 478 14.62 21.96 7.42
CA VAL A 478 13.30 21.73 6.82
C VAL A 478 12.83 23.03 6.18
N LEU A 479 12.42 22.93 4.91
CA LEU A 479 11.89 24.05 4.16
C LEU A 479 10.46 24.37 4.60
N ARG A 480 10.09 25.65 4.49
CA ARG A 480 8.77 26.18 4.82
C ARG A 480 8.08 26.74 3.59
N TRP A 481 6.77 26.89 3.66
CA TRP A 481 6.00 27.58 2.63
C TRP A 481 6.50 29.01 2.38
N SER A 482 7.00 29.71 3.41
CA SER A 482 7.57 31.04 3.30
C SER A 482 8.86 31.12 2.49
N ASP A 483 9.57 30.01 2.37
CA ASP A 483 10.90 29.95 1.76
C ASP A 483 10.86 29.81 0.23
N VAL A 484 9.65 29.61 -0.34
CA VAL A 484 9.50 29.36 -1.79
C VAL A 484 8.46 30.26 -2.44
N ASP A 485 8.64 30.49 -3.75
CA ASP A 485 7.63 31.08 -4.62
C ASP A 485 6.72 29.98 -5.16
N PHE A 486 5.49 29.90 -4.68
CA PHE A 486 4.50 28.96 -5.18
C PHE A 486 3.30 29.65 -5.83
N ASP A 487 2.69 28.98 -6.81
CA ASP A 487 1.46 29.45 -7.42
C ASP A 487 0.26 29.02 -6.54
N ALA A 488 -0.37 30.00 -5.89
CA ALA A 488 -1.55 29.76 -5.07
C ALA A 488 -2.79 29.30 -5.87
N THR A 489 -2.78 29.44 -7.20
CA THR A 489 -3.87 28.97 -8.09
C THR A 489 -3.69 27.53 -8.53
N ASP A 490 -2.48 26.93 -8.35
CA ASP A 490 -2.19 25.53 -8.66
C ASP A 490 -3.15 24.62 -7.89
N LEU A 491 -3.76 23.65 -8.60
CA LEU A 491 -4.77 22.76 -8.04
C LEU A 491 -4.21 21.92 -6.86
N ALA A 492 -2.97 21.43 -6.97
CA ALA A 492 -2.36 20.62 -5.91
C ALA A 492 -2.07 21.47 -4.67
N VAL A 493 -1.61 22.71 -4.85
CA VAL A 493 -1.41 23.69 -3.76
C VAL A 493 -2.74 23.97 -3.06
N ARG A 494 -3.79 24.28 -3.81
CA ARG A 494 -5.14 24.54 -3.27
C ARG A 494 -5.67 23.33 -2.52
N THR A 495 -5.55 22.15 -3.10
CA THR A 495 -6.03 20.88 -2.48
C THR A 495 -5.27 20.59 -1.18
N ARG A 496 -3.94 20.78 -1.18
CA ARG A 496 -3.15 20.64 0.04
C ARG A 496 -3.56 21.64 1.11
N ARG A 497 -3.74 22.91 0.78
CA ARG A 497 -4.20 23.93 1.74
C ARG A 497 -5.61 23.65 2.27
N GLU A 498 -6.52 23.14 1.43
CA GLU A 498 -7.83 22.66 1.87
C GLU A 498 -7.71 21.52 2.88
N MET A 499 -6.78 20.57 2.64
CA MET A 499 -6.50 19.47 3.56
C MET A 499 -5.99 19.98 4.91
N GLU A 500 -4.98 20.84 4.90
CA GLU A 500 -4.42 21.45 6.12
C GLU A 500 -5.50 22.16 6.95
N ALA A 501 -6.35 22.97 6.31
CA ALA A 501 -7.45 23.65 6.97
C ALA A 501 -8.52 22.69 7.52
N ALA A 502 -8.76 21.57 6.84
CA ALA A 502 -9.79 20.60 7.19
C ALA A 502 -9.41 19.68 8.34
N PHE A 503 -8.10 19.36 8.48
CA PHE A 503 -7.60 18.43 9.48
C PHE A 503 -6.86 19.14 10.63
N GLY A 504 -6.20 20.27 10.41
CA GLY A 504 -5.53 21.05 11.45
C GLY A 504 -6.46 21.52 12.58
N ARG A 505 -7.71 21.88 12.27
CA ARG A 505 -8.71 22.31 13.27
C ARG A 505 -9.26 21.15 14.13
N ARG A 506 -9.23 19.89 13.61
CA ARG A 506 -9.73 18.72 14.35
C ARG A 506 -8.75 18.25 15.40
N ASN A 507 -7.45 18.32 15.13
CA ASN A 507 -6.44 17.93 16.09
C ASN A 507 -6.43 18.87 17.31
N ALA A 508 -6.58 20.17 17.09
CA ALA A 508 -6.69 21.16 18.19
C ALA A 508 -7.93 20.97 19.07
N ALA A 509 -9.04 20.44 18.53
CA ALA A 509 -10.25 20.18 19.30
C ALA A 509 -10.21 18.84 20.08
N ALA A 510 -9.44 17.85 19.60
CA ALA A 510 -9.28 16.56 20.26
C ALA A 510 -8.27 16.61 21.41
N GLU A 511 -7.30 17.55 21.37
CA GLU A 511 -6.36 17.79 22.48
C GLU A 511 -6.96 18.68 23.58
N ALA A 512 -8.07 19.35 23.31
CA ALA A 512 -8.79 20.21 24.26
C ALA A 512 -9.96 19.50 24.97
N SER A 513 -10.24 18.24 24.67
CA SER A 513 -11.29 17.39 25.26
C SER A 513 -10.67 16.22 26.06
#